data_ee08f688eab888529cc045d0c73c8cee
#
_entry.id   ee08f688eab888529cc045d0c73c8cee
#
_cell.length_a   1.000
_cell.length_b   1.000
_cell.length_c   1.000
_cell.angle_alpha   90.00
_cell.angle_beta   90.00
_cell.angle_gamma   90.00
#
_symmetry.space_group_name_H-M   'P 1'
#
loop_
_entity.id
_entity.type
_entity.pdbx_description
1 polymer ?
#
loop_
_entity_poly.entity_id
_entity_poly.type
_entity_poly.pdbx_seq_one_letter_code
_entity_poly.pdbx_strand_id
1 'polypeptide(L)'
;MIEDTKERAMRCPNCGNLVYPRINPVVIVAIKNDQDELLVTKYAHASYSKFALVAGFIEIGETSEEAAIREAKEETGLDITDLTFYKDQPWGFSSSLIFTYVAKAHGNQKITLEDHELKIAQWVTRNDTYLDPKDDASITSEMIHKYLEGEL
;
A
#
# COMPACT_ATOMS: atom_id res chain seq x y z
N MET A 1 23.09 20.62 -12.72
CA MET A 1 21.74 21.15 -12.44
C MET A 1 21.85 22.23 -11.40
N ILE A 2 21.17 23.35 -11.60
CA ILE A 2 21.08 24.49 -10.66
C ILE A 2 19.60 24.69 -10.31
N GLU A 3 19.33 25.32 -9.16
CA GLU A 3 17.97 25.68 -8.79
C GLU A 3 17.39 26.70 -9.76
N ASP A 4 16.15 26.51 -10.20
CA ASP A 4 15.44 27.47 -11.01
C ASP A 4 14.85 28.58 -10.13
N THR A 5 14.94 29.83 -10.58
CA THR A 5 14.48 30.98 -9.78
C THR A 5 12.98 31.27 -9.92
N LYS A 6 12.30 30.65 -10.88
CA LYS A 6 10.88 30.88 -11.19
C LYS A 6 10.00 29.67 -10.88
N GLU A 7 10.58 28.47 -10.93
CA GLU A 7 9.88 27.21 -10.79
C GLU A 7 10.50 26.38 -9.65
N ARG A 8 9.69 25.55 -9.02
CA ARG A 8 10.19 24.53 -8.06
C ARG A 8 10.83 23.37 -8.81
N ALA A 9 11.91 23.63 -9.49
CA ALA A 9 12.59 22.73 -10.39
C ALA A 9 14.10 22.93 -10.38
N MET A 10 14.81 21.96 -10.91
CA MET A 10 16.24 22.07 -11.23
C MET A 10 16.39 22.35 -12.72
N ARG A 11 17.19 23.36 -13.07
CA ARG A 11 17.48 23.73 -14.47
C ARG A 11 18.86 23.21 -14.88
N CYS A 12 18.93 22.65 -16.07
CA CYS A 12 20.21 22.35 -16.69
C CYS A 12 20.87 23.64 -17.21
N PRO A 13 22.09 23.99 -16.75
CA PRO A 13 22.75 25.22 -17.21
C PRO A 13 23.16 25.19 -18.69
N ASN A 14 23.28 24.00 -19.29
CA ASN A 14 23.74 23.85 -20.68
C ASN A 14 22.58 23.94 -21.68
N CYS A 15 21.45 23.21 -21.42
CA CYS A 15 20.36 23.11 -22.37
C CYS A 15 19.04 23.76 -21.90
N GLY A 16 19.00 24.29 -20.65
CA GLY A 16 17.82 24.94 -20.11
C GLY A 16 16.70 23.99 -19.65
N ASN A 17 16.85 22.67 -19.84
CA ASN A 17 15.82 21.71 -19.46
C ASN A 17 15.51 21.77 -17.97
N LEU A 18 14.20 21.70 -17.64
CA LEU A 18 13.70 21.72 -16.27
C LEU A 18 13.39 20.30 -15.80
N VAL A 19 13.79 19.97 -14.57
CA VAL A 19 13.46 18.72 -13.90
C VAL A 19 12.70 19.07 -12.62
N TYR A 20 11.44 18.65 -12.57
CA TYR A 20 10.59 18.85 -11.41
C TYR A 20 10.74 17.68 -10.40
N PRO A 21 10.44 17.94 -9.11
CA PRO A 21 10.34 16.87 -8.12
C PRO A 21 9.32 15.83 -8.58
N ARG A 22 9.69 14.55 -8.45
CA ARG A 22 8.78 13.44 -8.76
C ARG A 22 8.17 12.93 -7.47
N ILE A 23 6.89 12.56 -7.55
CA ILE A 23 6.16 11.86 -6.50
C ILE A 23 5.72 10.54 -7.11
N ASN A 24 6.02 9.43 -6.43
CA ASN A 24 5.64 8.10 -6.85
C ASN A 24 4.29 7.75 -6.19
N PRO A 25 3.23 7.56 -6.97
CA PRO A 25 1.95 7.16 -6.43
C PRO A 25 1.96 5.67 -6.05
N VAL A 26 1.43 5.36 -4.87
CA VAL A 26 1.38 4.02 -4.28
C VAL A 26 -0.02 3.76 -3.76
N VAL A 27 -0.50 2.53 -3.82
CA VAL A 27 -1.71 2.09 -3.13
C VAL A 27 -1.37 1.17 -1.97
N ILE A 28 -2.17 1.22 -0.91
CA ILE A 28 -2.19 0.24 0.17
C ILE A 28 -3.65 -0.18 0.38
N VAL A 29 -3.90 -1.48 0.50
CA VAL A 29 -5.25 -2.02 0.62
C VAL A 29 -5.38 -2.91 1.85
N ALA A 30 -6.29 -2.53 2.76
CA ALA A 30 -6.76 -3.41 3.82
C ALA A 30 -7.89 -4.29 3.29
N ILE A 31 -7.63 -5.56 3.08
CA ILE A 31 -8.59 -6.51 2.52
C ILE A 31 -9.18 -7.34 3.65
N LYS A 32 -10.52 -7.37 3.73
CA LYS A 32 -11.25 -8.21 4.70
C LYS A 32 -12.01 -9.33 3.98
N ASN A 33 -12.10 -10.49 4.62
CA ASN A 33 -12.91 -11.60 4.14
C ASN A 33 -14.32 -11.57 4.74
N ASP A 34 -15.15 -12.59 4.41
CA ASP A 34 -16.53 -12.69 4.91
C ASP A 34 -16.63 -12.94 6.42
N GLN A 35 -15.55 -13.39 7.06
CA GLN A 35 -15.45 -13.57 8.51
C GLN A 35 -14.92 -12.33 9.22
N ASP A 36 -14.78 -11.20 8.49
CA ASP A 36 -14.22 -9.95 8.98
C ASP A 36 -12.75 -10.08 9.45
N GLU A 37 -12.01 -11.07 8.92
CA GLU A 37 -10.58 -11.21 9.12
C GLU A 37 -9.82 -10.32 8.15
N LEU A 38 -8.70 -9.74 8.60
CA LEU A 38 -7.83 -8.87 7.81
C LEU A 38 -6.71 -9.70 7.15
N LEU A 39 -6.47 -9.44 5.87
CA LEU A 39 -5.30 -9.97 5.18
C LEU A 39 -4.06 -9.19 5.59
N VAL A 40 -3.06 -9.88 6.11
CA VAL A 40 -1.73 -9.33 6.38
C VAL A 40 -0.66 -10.08 5.61
N THR A 41 0.38 -9.37 5.23
CA THR A 41 1.47 -9.88 4.40
C THR A 41 2.83 -9.67 5.05
N LYS A 42 3.85 -10.42 4.58
CA LYS A 42 5.27 -10.18 4.88
C LYS A 42 6.08 -10.35 3.62
N TYR A 43 6.93 -9.40 3.31
CA TYR A 43 7.83 -9.46 2.17
C TYR A 43 9.01 -10.40 2.42
N ALA A 44 9.41 -11.16 1.38
CA ALA A 44 10.45 -12.18 1.48
C ALA A 44 11.84 -11.60 1.74
N HIS A 45 12.10 -10.41 1.22
CA HIS A 45 13.42 -9.75 1.25
C HIS A 45 13.51 -8.57 2.22
N ALA A 46 12.43 -8.27 2.94
CA ALA A 46 12.49 -7.22 3.93
C ALA A 46 13.26 -7.69 5.16
N SER A 47 14.31 -6.97 5.53
CA SER A 47 14.97 -7.08 6.84
C SER A 47 14.01 -6.71 7.99
N TYR A 48 12.80 -6.30 7.65
CA TYR A 48 11.74 -5.87 8.54
C TYR A 48 10.83 -7.06 8.87
N SER A 49 10.71 -7.38 10.14
CA SER A 49 9.86 -8.47 10.63
C SER A 49 8.39 -8.12 10.79
N LYS A 50 8.00 -6.88 10.50
CA LYS A 50 6.62 -6.38 10.68
C LYS A 50 5.68 -6.91 9.59
N PHE A 51 4.42 -7.06 9.96
CA PHE A 51 3.36 -7.31 9.00
C PHE A 51 3.04 -6.05 8.20
N ALA A 52 2.63 -6.25 6.96
CA ALA A 52 2.22 -5.23 6.02
C ALA A 52 0.81 -5.55 5.49
N LEU A 53 0.24 -4.62 4.74
CA LEU A 53 -0.94 -4.82 3.92
C LEU A 53 -0.51 -4.96 2.46
N VAL A 54 -1.41 -5.37 1.58
CA VAL A 54 -1.16 -5.39 0.13
C VAL A 54 -0.82 -3.98 -0.33
N ALA A 55 0.25 -3.83 -1.09
CA ALA A 55 0.73 -2.51 -1.52
C ALA A 55 1.55 -2.58 -2.80
N GLY A 56 1.36 -1.60 -3.68
CA GLY A 56 2.18 -1.47 -4.88
C GLY A 56 2.12 -0.11 -5.53
N PHE A 57 2.90 0.08 -6.58
CA PHE A 57 2.92 1.31 -7.34
C PHE A 57 1.73 1.39 -8.30
N ILE A 58 1.16 2.60 -8.44
CA ILE A 58 0.20 2.89 -9.51
C ILE A 58 0.98 2.99 -10.82
N GLU A 59 0.56 2.25 -11.84
CA GLU A 59 1.19 2.26 -13.15
C GLU A 59 0.70 3.41 -14.04
N ILE A 60 1.40 3.68 -15.14
CA ILE A 60 1.05 4.74 -16.07
C ILE A 60 -0.29 4.43 -16.75
N GLY A 61 -1.25 5.34 -16.56
CA GLY A 61 -2.60 5.20 -17.14
C GLY A 61 -3.60 4.45 -16.27
N GLU A 62 -3.18 4.03 -15.08
CA GLU A 62 -3.99 3.31 -14.10
C GLU A 62 -4.56 4.27 -13.04
N THR A 63 -5.78 4.05 -12.61
CA THR A 63 -6.35 4.73 -11.43
C THR A 63 -5.86 4.05 -10.15
N SER A 64 -5.99 4.71 -9.00
CA SER A 64 -5.62 4.10 -7.72
C SER A 64 -6.50 2.90 -7.36
N GLU A 65 -7.77 2.90 -7.77
CA GLU A 65 -8.68 1.77 -7.59
C GLU A 65 -8.28 0.57 -8.46
N GLU A 66 -7.92 0.80 -9.72
CA GLU A 66 -7.43 -0.24 -10.63
C GLU A 66 -6.14 -0.86 -10.11
N ALA A 67 -5.19 -0.03 -9.63
CA ALA A 67 -3.97 -0.49 -9.00
C ALA A 67 -4.26 -1.36 -7.77
N ALA A 68 -5.19 -0.94 -6.91
CA ALA A 68 -5.57 -1.71 -5.72
C ALA A 68 -6.11 -3.10 -6.08
N ILE A 69 -6.94 -3.19 -7.14
CA ILE A 69 -7.48 -4.47 -7.62
C ILE A 69 -6.38 -5.34 -8.21
N ARG A 70 -5.51 -4.76 -9.04
CA ARG A 70 -4.38 -5.47 -9.68
C ARG A 70 -3.41 -6.01 -8.63
N GLU A 71 -2.95 -5.19 -7.70
CA GLU A 71 -1.99 -5.60 -6.65
C GLU A 71 -2.57 -6.71 -5.75
N ALA A 72 -3.85 -6.61 -5.38
CA ALA A 72 -4.51 -7.68 -4.62
C ALA A 72 -4.48 -9.01 -5.39
N LYS A 73 -4.74 -8.95 -6.71
CA LYS A 73 -4.72 -10.15 -7.57
C LYS A 73 -3.33 -10.70 -7.75
N GLU A 74 -2.34 -9.86 -8.04
CA GLU A 74 -0.96 -10.26 -8.30
C GLU A 74 -0.27 -10.83 -7.05
N GLU A 75 -0.41 -10.14 -5.91
CA GLU A 75 0.27 -10.58 -4.68
C GLU A 75 -0.40 -11.78 -4.00
N THR A 76 -1.72 -11.90 -4.08
CA THR A 76 -2.47 -12.83 -3.24
C THR A 76 -3.45 -13.75 -3.98
N GLY A 77 -3.65 -13.54 -5.27
CA GLY A 77 -4.63 -14.24 -6.09
C GLY A 77 -6.10 -13.86 -5.82
N LEU A 78 -6.35 -12.92 -4.92
CA LEU A 78 -7.70 -12.54 -4.51
C LEU A 78 -8.34 -11.55 -5.49
N ASP A 79 -9.63 -11.73 -5.72
CA ASP A 79 -10.48 -10.71 -6.31
C ASP A 79 -11.09 -9.87 -5.18
N ILE A 80 -11.11 -8.55 -5.34
CA ILE A 80 -11.63 -7.63 -4.31
C ILE A 80 -12.75 -6.76 -4.86
N THR A 81 -13.67 -6.36 -3.97
CA THR A 81 -14.81 -5.48 -4.25
C THR A 81 -15.01 -4.47 -3.12
N ASP A 82 -16.01 -3.62 -3.27
CA ASP A 82 -16.42 -2.64 -2.24
C ASP A 82 -15.26 -1.76 -1.76
N LEU A 83 -14.41 -1.31 -2.71
CA LEU A 83 -13.30 -0.42 -2.39
C LEU A 83 -13.84 0.89 -1.82
N THR A 84 -13.40 1.21 -0.60
CA THR A 84 -13.69 2.47 0.05
C THR A 84 -12.38 3.19 0.34
N PHE A 85 -12.24 4.41 -0.18
CA PHE A 85 -11.08 5.25 0.10
C PHE A 85 -11.04 5.56 1.60
N TYR A 86 -9.88 5.33 2.22
CA TYR A 86 -9.67 5.62 3.63
C TYR A 86 -9.04 7.00 3.83
N LYS A 87 -7.81 7.18 3.37
CA LYS A 87 -7.13 8.47 3.29
C LYS A 87 -5.87 8.37 2.44
N ASP A 88 -5.20 9.49 2.21
CA ASP A 88 -3.86 9.53 1.64
C ASP A 88 -2.80 9.85 2.71
N GLN A 89 -1.56 9.49 2.42
CA GLN A 89 -0.41 9.85 3.24
C GLN A 89 0.79 10.19 2.36
N PRO A 90 1.36 11.42 2.47
CA PRO A 90 2.68 11.70 1.92
C PRO A 90 3.75 10.90 2.66
N TRP A 91 4.61 10.22 1.92
CA TRP A 91 5.71 9.42 2.46
C TRP A 91 7.04 9.93 1.91
N GLY A 92 7.66 10.88 2.62
CA GLY A 92 8.84 11.60 2.15
C GLY A 92 10.09 10.73 2.02
N PHE A 93 10.20 9.62 2.75
CA PHE A 93 11.35 8.73 2.70
C PHE A 93 11.57 8.07 1.33
N SER A 94 10.52 7.83 0.58
CA SER A 94 10.56 7.25 -0.77
C SER A 94 9.99 8.17 -1.85
N SER A 95 9.74 9.44 -1.52
CA SER A 95 9.08 10.40 -2.42
C SER A 95 7.73 9.88 -2.92
N SER A 96 6.97 9.20 -2.07
CA SER A 96 5.69 8.60 -2.41
C SER A 96 4.50 9.40 -1.88
N LEU A 97 3.39 9.30 -2.62
CA LEU A 97 2.06 9.63 -2.14
C LEU A 97 1.24 8.34 -2.10
N ILE A 98 0.81 7.95 -0.92
CA ILE A 98 0.13 6.68 -0.67
C ILE A 98 -1.37 6.93 -0.62
N PHE A 99 -2.13 6.22 -1.45
CA PHE A 99 -3.60 6.15 -1.41
C PHE A 99 -4.01 4.87 -0.72
N THR A 100 -4.88 4.95 0.28
CA THR A 100 -5.29 3.78 1.04
C THR A 100 -6.76 3.45 0.88
N TYR A 101 -7.05 2.15 0.79
CA TYR A 101 -8.38 1.61 0.61
C TYR A 101 -8.67 0.51 1.63
N VAL A 102 -9.96 0.39 1.97
CA VAL A 102 -10.52 -0.80 2.60
C VAL A 102 -11.35 -1.52 1.54
N ALA A 103 -11.20 -2.82 1.42
CA ALA A 103 -11.90 -3.63 0.43
C ALA A 103 -12.35 -4.96 1.01
N LYS A 104 -13.26 -5.64 0.30
CA LYS A 104 -13.70 -6.99 0.63
C LYS A 104 -13.16 -7.99 -0.38
N ALA A 105 -12.66 -9.12 0.10
CA ALA A 105 -12.37 -10.27 -0.75
C ALA A 105 -13.66 -10.83 -1.32
N HIS A 106 -13.67 -11.15 -2.62
CA HIS A 106 -14.83 -11.65 -3.34
C HIS A 106 -14.58 -13.04 -3.89
N GLY A 107 -15.62 -13.90 -3.90
CA GLY A 107 -15.57 -15.25 -4.47
C GLY A 107 -14.66 -16.19 -3.67
N ASN A 108 -13.66 -16.79 -4.34
CA ASN A 108 -12.73 -17.70 -3.68
C ASN A 108 -11.71 -16.89 -2.83
N GLN A 109 -11.82 -17.01 -1.52
CA GLN A 109 -10.98 -16.28 -0.55
C GLN A 109 -9.71 -17.06 -0.15
N LYS A 110 -9.35 -18.08 -0.94
CA LYS A 110 -8.10 -18.81 -0.75
C LYS A 110 -6.93 -17.97 -1.27
N ILE A 111 -5.99 -17.65 -0.38
CA ILE A 111 -4.77 -16.96 -0.72
C ILE A 111 -3.88 -17.88 -1.55
N THR A 112 -3.40 -17.37 -2.67
CA THR A 112 -2.43 -18.03 -3.54
C THR A 112 -1.29 -17.06 -3.80
N LEU A 113 -0.12 -17.33 -3.27
CA LEU A 113 1.09 -16.54 -3.52
C LEU A 113 1.66 -16.94 -4.88
N GLU A 114 1.61 -16.06 -5.85
CA GLU A 114 2.10 -16.34 -7.22
C GLU A 114 3.54 -15.90 -7.42
N ASP A 115 4.06 -14.98 -6.63
CA ASP A 115 5.40 -14.44 -6.83
C ASP A 115 6.29 -14.55 -5.58
N HIS A 116 7.59 -14.46 -5.80
CA HIS A 116 8.61 -14.55 -4.75
C HIS A 116 8.70 -13.29 -3.87
N GLU A 117 7.85 -12.30 -4.08
CA GLU A 117 7.84 -11.04 -3.34
C GLU A 117 7.30 -11.21 -1.91
N LEU A 118 6.22 -11.97 -1.73
CA LEU A 118 5.67 -12.23 -0.42
C LEU A 118 6.17 -13.56 0.14
N LYS A 119 6.59 -13.51 1.39
CA LYS A 119 6.95 -14.70 2.16
C LYS A 119 5.73 -15.32 2.85
N ILE A 120 4.82 -14.48 3.31
CA ILE A 120 3.61 -14.85 4.06
C ILE A 120 2.48 -13.95 3.60
N ALA A 121 1.31 -14.53 3.39
CA ALA A 121 0.03 -13.84 3.37
C ALA A 121 -0.98 -14.70 4.14
N GLN A 122 -1.65 -14.11 5.11
CA GLN A 122 -2.56 -14.83 6.00
C GLN A 122 -3.72 -13.96 6.47
N TRP A 123 -4.85 -14.61 6.73
CA TRP A 123 -5.98 -14.00 7.41
C TRP A 123 -5.71 -13.95 8.91
N VAL A 124 -6.02 -12.82 9.53
CA VAL A 124 -5.88 -12.60 10.97
C VAL A 124 -7.14 -12.01 11.56
N THR A 125 -7.38 -12.33 12.81
CA THR A 125 -8.55 -11.85 13.58
C THR A 125 -8.17 -10.67 14.47
N ARG A 126 -9.16 -9.96 15.00
CA ARG A 126 -8.94 -8.89 15.99
C ARG A 126 -8.32 -9.39 17.30
N ASN A 127 -8.33 -10.70 17.55
CA ASN A 127 -7.71 -11.29 18.74
C ASN A 127 -6.18 -11.49 18.58
N ASP A 128 -5.66 -11.33 17.36
CA ASP A 128 -4.26 -11.49 17.02
C ASP A 128 -3.45 -10.23 17.40
N THR A 129 -3.49 -9.85 18.67
CA THR A 129 -2.88 -8.61 19.21
C THR A 129 -1.36 -8.52 19.05
N TYR A 130 -0.69 -9.61 18.71
CA TYR A 130 0.73 -9.60 18.36
C TYR A 130 1.04 -8.81 17.08
N LEU A 131 -0.01 -8.51 16.29
CA LEU A 131 0.07 -7.69 15.08
C LEU A 131 0.06 -6.19 15.38
N ASP A 132 -0.32 -5.79 16.60
CA ASP A 132 -0.45 -4.38 16.97
C ASP A 132 0.87 -3.65 16.74
N PRO A 133 0.92 -2.75 15.76
CA PRO A 133 2.13 -2.00 15.46
C PRO A 133 2.34 -0.94 16.52
N LYS A 134 3.45 -1.04 17.23
CA LYS A 134 3.84 -0.04 18.26
C LYS A 134 4.42 1.25 17.66
N ASP A 135 4.47 1.34 16.34
CA ASP A 135 5.04 2.47 15.61
C ASP A 135 3.97 3.07 14.71
N ASP A 136 3.51 4.24 15.07
CA ASP A 136 2.35 4.93 14.48
C ASP A 136 2.71 5.81 13.28
N ALA A 137 3.96 5.78 12.80
CA ALA A 137 4.42 6.68 11.75
C ALA A 137 3.84 6.33 10.36
N SER A 138 3.47 5.07 10.11
CA SER A 138 2.98 4.63 8.82
C SER A 138 1.47 4.41 8.80
N ILE A 139 0.86 4.71 7.66
CA ILE A 139 -0.57 4.47 7.43
C ILE A 139 -0.92 2.98 7.53
N THR A 140 -0.02 2.08 7.15
CA THR A 140 -0.18 0.63 7.33
C THR A 140 -0.36 0.27 8.80
N SER A 141 0.50 0.81 9.67
CA SER A 141 0.42 0.62 11.11
C SER A 141 -0.89 1.15 11.68
N GLU A 142 -1.31 2.33 11.25
CA GLU A 142 -2.58 2.92 11.65
C GLU A 142 -3.78 2.04 11.24
N MET A 143 -3.80 1.56 10.00
CA MET A 143 -4.92 0.73 9.51
C MET A 143 -5.00 -0.62 10.25
N ILE A 144 -3.85 -1.27 10.52
CA ILE A 144 -3.83 -2.51 11.30
C ILE A 144 -4.32 -2.27 12.73
N HIS A 145 -3.85 -1.19 13.38
CA HIS A 145 -4.28 -0.82 14.71
C HIS A 145 -5.80 -0.57 14.78
N LYS A 146 -6.34 0.22 13.85
CA LYS A 146 -7.79 0.48 13.74
C LYS A 146 -8.62 -0.78 13.50
N TYR A 147 -8.09 -1.72 12.71
CA TYR A 147 -8.75 -3.02 12.55
C TYR A 147 -8.83 -3.76 13.88
N LEU A 148 -7.74 -3.82 14.65
CA LEU A 148 -7.73 -4.49 15.96
C LEU A 148 -8.69 -3.84 16.96
N GLU A 149 -8.89 -2.53 16.88
CA GLU A 149 -9.84 -1.78 17.71
C GLU A 149 -11.30 -1.90 17.22
N GLY A 150 -11.54 -2.48 16.05
CA GLY A 150 -12.87 -2.62 15.46
C GLY A 150 -13.39 -1.35 14.77
N GLU A 151 -12.48 -0.45 14.40
CA GLU A 151 -12.79 0.82 13.74
C GLU A 151 -12.59 0.79 12.22
N LEU A 152 -12.12 -0.32 11.66
CA LEU A 152 -11.87 -0.51 10.23
C LEU A 152 -12.77 -1.58 9.62
#